data_590e24b1f29334f1692bb61bbdf829f4
#
_entry.id   590e24b1f29334f1692bb61bbdf829f4
#
_cell.length_a   1.000
_cell.length_b   1.000
_cell.length_c   1.000
_cell.angle_alpha   90.00
_cell.angle_beta   90.00
_cell.angle_gamma   90.00
#
_symmetry.space_group_name_H-M   'P 1'
#
loop_
_entity.id
_entity.type
_entity.pdbx_description
1 polymer ?
#
loop_
_entity_poly.entity_id
_entity_poly.type
_entity_poly.pdbx_seq_one_letter_code
_entity_poly.pdbx_strand_id
1 'polypeptide(L)'
;MEIIIPCAGMSTRFPNLRPKYLLTDYRGRLMIEEAVKNYIGKHSITVAVLDMHDKKFGSSKKLKEIFGDSVKVVVLPEPTNGPADTIYQTLKAININPSESFMVKDCDSYFDSDVIEGNAIYVSTLTKNPNMRNAAAKSYTITNDQNIINNVVEKQIVSENFCCGGYQFSRAMDFMDAYDDIKD
;
A
#
# COMPACT_ATOMS: atom_id res chain seq x y z
N MET A 1 1.33 15.01 -3.89
CA MET A 1 0.99 14.06 -2.80
C MET A 1 2.05 12.98 -2.75
N GLU A 2 2.40 12.51 -1.57
CA GLU A 2 3.28 11.35 -1.37
C GLU A 2 2.45 10.05 -1.43
N ILE A 3 2.94 9.04 -2.16
CA ILE A 3 2.34 7.71 -2.21
C ILE A 3 3.31 6.72 -1.56
N ILE A 4 2.86 6.05 -0.51
CA ILE A 4 3.64 5.06 0.23
C ILE A 4 3.26 3.66 -0.25
N ILE A 5 4.25 2.88 -0.65
CA ILE A 5 4.10 1.46 -1.02
C ILE A 5 4.76 0.60 0.07
N PRO A 6 3.98 0.00 0.99
CA PRO A 6 4.52 -0.77 2.10
C PRO A 6 4.96 -2.17 1.64
N CYS A 7 6.25 -2.36 1.39
CA CYS A 7 6.86 -3.61 0.93
C CYS A 7 7.76 -4.27 1.99
N ALA A 8 7.73 -3.83 3.26
CA ALA A 8 8.58 -4.36 4.32
C ALA A 8 8.00 -5.59 5.05
N GLY A 9 6.92 -6.19 4.55
CA GLY A 9 6.39 -7.44 5.11
C GLY A 9 7.30 -8.64 4.87
N MET A 10 7.28 -9.59 5.79
CA MET A 10 8.15 -10.79 5.78
C MET A 10 7.89 -11.79 4.65
N SER A 11 6.83 -11.62 3.86
CA SER A 11 6.46 -12.52 2.74
C SER A 11 6.37 -14.01 3.14
N THR A 12 5.97 -14.32 4.37
CA THR A 12 5.98 -15.67 4.97
C THR A 12 5.16 -16.71 4.22
N ARG A 13 4.16 -16.28 3.45
CA ARG A 13 3.36 -17.18 2.58
C ARG A 13 4.16 -17.79 1.42
N PHE A 14 5.32 -17.22 1.10
CA PHE A 14 6.19 -17.66 0.01
C PHE A 14 7.66 -17.72 0.46
N PRO A 15 8.00 -18.58 1.45
CA PRO A 15 9.28 -18.52 2.15
C PRO A 15 10.50 -18.80 1.24
N ASN A 16 10.28 -19.50 0.12
CA ASN A 16 11.35 -19.88 -0.82
C ASN A 16 11.39 -18.96 -2.06
N LEU A 17 10.55 -17.97 -2.14
CA LEU A 17 10.49 -17.04 -3.27
C LEU A 17 11.06 -15.67 -2.88
N ARG A 18 11.27 -14.84 -3.90
CA ARG A 18 11.55 -13.42 -3.70
C ARG A 18 10.35 -12.75 -3.00
N PRO A 19 10.57 -11.62 -2.30
CA PRO A 19 9.47 -10.83 -1.75
C PRO A 19 8.42 -10.52 -2.82
N LYS A 20 7.17 -10.46 -2.42
CA LYS A 20 6.01 -10.36 -3.31
C LYS A 20 6.14 -9.26 -4.38
N TYR A 21 6.59 -8.08 -3.98
CA TYR A 21 6.78 -6.93 -4.88
C TYR A 21 7.83 -7.16 -5.98
N LEU A 22 8.74 -8.13 -5.80
CA LEU A 22 9.74 -8.56 -6.79
C LEU A 22 9.29 -9.78 -7.61
N LEU A 23 8.09 -10.30 -7.42
CA LEU A 23 7.54 -11.35 -8.30
C LEU A 23 7.13 -10.72 -9.64
N THR A 24 7.28 -11.51 -10.70
CA THR A 24 6.95 -11.07 -12.06
C THR A 24 5.60 -11.61 -12.53
N ASP A 25 4.90 -10.83 -13.32
CA ASP A 25 3.76 -11.27 -14.11
C ASP A 25 4.24 -12.15 -15.33
N TYR A 26 3.30 -12.63 -16.12
CA TYR A 26 3.59 -13.43 -17.32
C TYR A 26 4.34 -12.65 -18.43
N ARG A 27 4.42 -11.33 -18.34
CA ARG A 27 5.18 -10.45 -19.25
C ARG A 27 6.58 -10.13 -18.71
N GLY A 28 6.95 -10.69 -17.55
CA GLY A 28 8.22 -10.43 -16.91
C GLY A 28 8.31 -9.12 -16.12
N ARG A 29 7.21 -8.36 -15.98
CA ARG A 29 7.16 -7.12 -15.19
C ARG A 29 6.96 -7.44 -13.72
N LEU A 30 7.60 -6.68 -12.85
CA LEU A 30 7.40 -6.84 -11.41
C LEU A 30 5.99 -6.41 -10.99
N MET A 31 5.45 -7.05 -9.96
CA MET A 31 4.15 -6.66 -9.40
C MET A 31 4.11 -5.17 -9.02
N ILE A 32 5.20 -4.66 -8.46
CA ILE A 32 5.29 -3.26 -8.08
C ILE A 32 5.24 -2.31 -9.29
N GLU A 33 5.77 -2.70 -10.46
CA GLU A 33 5.68 -1.88 -11.67
C GLU A 33 4.21 -1.63 -12.06
N GLU A 34 3.40 -2.69 -12.01
CA GLU A 34 1.95 -2.58 -12.27
C GLU A 34 1.23 -1.75 -11.20
N ALA A 35 1.64 -1.89 -9.94
CA ALA A 35 1.02 -1.15 -8.85
C ALA A 35 1.23 0.36 -8.94
N VAL A 36 2.38 0.83 -9.43
CA VAL A 36 2.76 2.26 -9.40
C VAL A 36 2.65 2.97 -10.76
N LYS A 37 2.48 2.25 -11.87
CA LYS A 37 2.60 2.78 -13.23
C LYS A 37 1.75 4.03 -13.51
N ASN A 38 0.55 4.10 -12.93
CA ASN A 38 -0.39 5.20 -13.19
C ASN A 38 -0.09 6.46 -12.37
N TYR A 39 0.83 6.35 -11.40
CA TYR A 39 1.23 7.41 -10.48
C TYR A 39 2.61 7.99 -10.79
N ILE A 40 3.45 7.26 -11.52
CA ILE A 40 4.79 7.71 -11.92
C ILE A 40 4.69 9.00 -12.75
N GLY A 41 5.51 9.98 -12.40
CA GLY A 41 5.53 11.29 -13.04
C GLY A 41 4.42 12.24 -12.62
N LYS A 42 3.44 11.77 -11.85
CA LYS A 42 2.34 12.60 -11.32
C LYS A 42 2.46 12.86 -9.82
N HIS A 43 3.03 11.91 -9.08
CA HIS A 43 3.14 11.94 -7.63
C HIS A 43 4.53 11.53 -7.17
N SER A 44 4.93 11.94 -5.96
CA SER A 44 6.09 11.41 -5.28
C SER A 44 5.76 10.00 -4.78
N ILE A 45 6.64 9.03 -5.02
CA ILE A 45 6.41 7.64 -4.62
C ILE A 45 7.55 7.17 -3.74
N THR A 46 7.22 6.64 -2.57
CA THR A 46 8.18 6.02 -1.67
C THR A 46 7.84 4.54 -1.44
N VAL A 47 8.80 3.68 -1.72
CA VAL A 47 8.69 2.23 -1.49
C VAL A 47 9.47 1.87 -0.22
N ALA A 48 8.79 1.32 0.77
CA ALA A 48 9.44 0.80 1.99
C ALA A 48 9.78 -0.68 1.82
N VAL A 49 11.05 -1.02 1.92
CA VAL A 49 11.55 -2.40 1.85
C VAL A 49 12.23 -2.81 3.15
N LEU A 50 12.28 -4.11 3.44
CA LEU A 50 12.97 -4.63 4.61
C LEU A 50 14.46 -4.85 4.31
N ASP A 51 15.35 -4.47 5.23
CA ASP A 51 16.81 -4.58 5.07
C ASP A 51 17.27 -6.00 4.73
N MET A 52 16.72 -7.01 5.41
CA MET A 52 17.05 -8.40 5.09
C MET A 52 16.67 -8.80 3.65
N HIS A 53 15.60 -8.24 3.11
CA HIS A 53 15.22 -8.46 1.71
C HIS A 53 16.13 -7.66 0.77
N ASP A 54 16.51 -6.46 1.16
CA ASP A 54 17.44 -5.65 0.37
C ASP A 54 18.81 -6.31 0.27
N LYS A 55 19.37 -6.75 1.39
CA LYS A 55 20.66 -7.50 1.43
C LYS A 55 20.60 -8.80 0.61
N LYS A 56 19.51 -9.57 0.72
CA LYS A 56 19.40 -10.88 0.05
C LYS A 56 19.10 -10.78 -1.45
N PHE A 57 18.28 -9.81 -1.87
CA PHE A 57 17.73 -9.75 -3.22
C PHE A 57 18.14 -8.50 -4.02
N GLY A 58 18.82 -7.54 -3.39
CA GLY A 58 19.20 -6.27 -4.00
C GLY A 58 18.00 -5.42 -4.37
N SER A 59 17.01 -5.35 -3.47
CA SER A 59 15.72 -4.71 -3.73
C SER A 59 15.86 -3.25 -4.13
N SER A 60 16.60 -2.45 -3.34
CA SER A 60 16.82 -1.03 -3.60
C SER A 60 17.49 -0.79 -4.96
N LYS A 61 18.53 -1.60 -5.25
CA LYS A 61 19.23 -1.51 -6.53
C LYS A 61 18.29 -1.80 -7.70
N LYS A 62 17.52 -2.88 -7.64
CA LYS A 62 16.56 -3.26 -8.69
C LYS A 62 15.46 -2.21 -8.89
N LEU A 63 14.91 -1.69 -7.82
CA LEU A 63 13.89 -0.65 -7.90
C LEU A 63 14.46 0.63 -8.52
N LYS A 64 15.71 1.00 -8.18
CA LYS A 64 16.39 2.13 -8.79
C LYS A 64 16.73 1.91 -10.27
N GLU A 65 17.13 0.69 -10.66
CA GLU A 65 17.36 0.33 -12.07
C GLU A 65 16.09 0.45 -12.93
N ILE A 66 14.93 0.11 -12.36
CA ILE A 66 13.64 0.13 -13.08
C ILE A 66 13.03 1.52 -13.13
N PHE A 67 13.02 2.23 -12.00
CA PHE A 67 12.26 3.47 -11.85
C PHE A 67 13.12 4.74 -11.85
N GLY A 68 14.45 4.60 -11.77
CA GLY A 68 15.36 5.75 -11.65
C GLY A 68 15.03 6.58 -10.41
N ASP A 69 14.93 7.88 -10.61
CA ASP A 69 14.61 8.85 -9.55
C ASP A 69 13.09 9.09 -9.38
N SER A 70 12.26 8.37 -10.16
CA SER A 70 10.79 8.46 -10.06
C SER A 70 10.24 7.80 -8.78
N VAL A 71 11.04 6.96 -8.12
CA VAL A 71 10.67 6.26 -6.90
C VAL A 71 11.80 6.38 -5.88
N LYS A 72 11.46 6.81 -4.67
CA LYS A 72 12.36 6.76 -3.50
C LYS A 72 12.25 5.38 -2.84
N VAL A 73 13.36 4.87 -2.33
CA VAL A 73 13.37 3.62 -1.57
C VAL A 73 13.82 3.91 -0.14
N VAL A 74 12.99 3.51 0.81
CA VAL A 74 13.31 3.52 2.25
C VAL A 74 13.57 2.08 2.68
N VAL A 75 14.74 1.84 3.28
CA VAL A 75 15.11 0.54 3.83
C VAL A 75 14.86 0.56 5.33
N LEU A 76 13.89 -0.23 5.78
CA LEU A 76 13.59 -0.40 7.21
C LEU A 76 14.49 -1.48 7.80
N PRO A 77 15.19 -1.19 8.92
CA PRO A 77 16.19 -2.10 9.46
C PRO A 77 15.61 -3.38 10.03
N GLU A 78 14.42 -3.31 10.63
CA GLU A 78 13.78 -4.40 11.35
C GLU A 78 12.38 -4.72 10.77
N PRO A 79 11.90 -5.97 10.96
CA PRO A 79 10.52 -6.32 10.65
C PRO A 79 9.53 -5.45 11.42
N THR A 80 8.46 -5.09 10.76
CA THR A 80 7.39 -4.28 11.33
C THR A 80 6.23 -5.13 11.85
N ASN A 81 5.44 -4.58 12.77
CA ASN A 81 4.26 -5.23 13.36
C ASN A 81 3.01 -5.20 12.45
N GLY A 82 3.22 -5.03 11.15
CA GLY A 82 2.15 -5.02 10.16
C GLY A 82 2.19 -3.81 9.23
N PRO A 83 1.20 -3.69 8.32
CA PRO A 83 1.19 -2.62 7.32
C PRO A 83 1.18 -1.21 7.93
N ALA A 84 0.40 -0.98 8.99
CA ALA A 84 0.32 0.32 9.65
C ALA A 84 1.67 0.74 10.25
N ASP A 85 2.40 -0.20 10.88
CA ASP A 85 3.74 0.05 11.39
C ASP A 85 4.73 0.36 10.27
N THR A 86 4.67 -0.38 9.16
CA THR A 86 5.50 -0.10 7.98
C THR A 86 5.27 1.34 7.48
N ILE A 87 4.02 1.77 7.40
CA ILE A 87 3.66 3.11 6.96
C ILE A 87 4.20 4.15 7.96
N TYR A 88 3.94 3.97 9.23
CA TYR A 88 4.40 4.86 10.30
C TYR A 88 5.93 5.05 10.27
N GLN A 89 6.69 3.95 10.23
CA GLN A 89 8.15 4.00 10.14
C GLN A 89 8.63 4.68 8.85
N THR A 90 7.93 4.48 7.75
CA THR A 90 8.27 5.11 6.46
C THR A 90 8.04 6.62 6.51
N LEU A 91 6.89 7.07 7.01
CA LEU A 91 6.57 8.49 7.16
C LEU A 91 7.60 9.22 8.04
N LYS A 92 8.06 8.57 9.12
CA LYS A 92 9.16 9.08 9.96
C LYS A 92 10.48 9.14 9.21
N ALA A 93 10.84 8.08 8.47
CA ALA A 93 12.10 8.00 7.74
C ALA A 93 12.23 9.07 6.64
N ILE A 94 11.12 9.42 5.98
CA ILE A 94 11.11 10.48 4.96
C ILE A 94 10.91 11.88 5.57
N ASN A 95 10.70 11.97 6.87
CA ASN A 95 10.42 13.22 7.59
C ASN A 95 9.28 14.01 6.95
N ILE A 96 8.14 13.32 6.71
CA ILE A 96 6.97 13.92 6.06
C ILE A 96 6.47 15.12 6.87
N ASN A 97 6.02 16.17 6.17
CA ASN A 97 5.37 17.28 6.85
C ASN A 97 4.06 16.79 7.51
N PRO A 98 3.84 17.03 8.81
CA PRO A 98 2.64 16.59 9.53
C PRO A 98 1.30 16.96 8.89
N SER A 99 1.26 18.12 8.22
CA SER A 99 0.05 18.62 7.53
C SER A 99 -0.09 18.10 6.09
N GLU A 100 0.88 17.35 5.58
CA GLU A 100 0.85 16.84 4.21
C GLU A 100 -0.10 15.65 4.09
N SER A 101 -0.84 15.62 2.98
CA SER A 101 -1.66 14.47 2.62
C SER A 101 -0.82 13.37 1.99
N PHE A 102 -1.17 12.13 2.23
CA PHE A 102 -0.51 10.98 1.61
C PHE A 102 -1.51 9.86 1.28
N MET A 103 -1.09 8.98 0.39
CA MET A 103 -1.82 7.78 0.01
C MET A 103 -0.97 6.55 0.30
N VAL A 104 -1.58 5.52 0.82
CA VAL A 104 -1.01 4.17 0.91
C VAL A 104 -1.55 3.34 -0.24
N LYS A 105 -0.69 2.59 -0.90
CA LYS A 105 -1.11 1.66 -1.95
C LYS A 105 -0.40 0.32 -1.81
N ASP A 106 -1.16 -0.76 -1.75
CA ASP A 106 -0.60 -2.12 -1.72
C ASP A 106 0.17 -2.44 -3.01
N CYS A 107 1.34 -3.06 -2.85
CA CYS A 107 2.22 -3.40 -3.98
C CYS A 107 1.68 -4.52 -4.88
N ASP A 108 0.68 -5.25 -4.43
CA ASP A 108 0.04 -6.38 -5.12
C ASP A 108 -1.40 -6.10 -5.52
N SER A 109 -1.82 -4.88 -5.38
CA SER A 109 -3.15 -4.41 -5.75
C SER A 109 -3.08 -3.60 -7.03
N TYR A 110 -3.89 -3.99 -8.01
CA TYR A 110 -3.98 -3.32 -9.29
C TYR A 110 -5.33 -2.63 -9.42
N PHE A 111 -5.30 -1.30 -9.40
CA PHE A 111 -6.44 -0.46 -9.73
C PHE A 111 -5.94 0.87 -10.29
N ASP A 112 -6.77 1.52 -11.07
CA ASP A 112 -6.55 2.85 -11.61
C ASP A 112 -7.58 3.80 -11.00
N SER A 113 -7.10 4.83 -10.36
CA SER A 113 -7.94 5.87 -9.77
C SER A 113 -7.13 7.14 -9.56
N ASP A 114 -7.76 8.27 -9.75
CA ASP A 114 -7.18 9.55 -9.38
C ASP A 114 -7.11 9.69 -7.85
N VAL A 115 -6.16 10.50 -7.42
CA VAL A 115 -6.08 10.97 -6.04
C VAL A 115 -7.18 12.00 -5.82
N ILE A 116 -7.90 11.91 -4.71
CA ILE A 116 -8.98 12.82 -4.34
C ILE A 116 -8.58 13.72 -3.16
N GLU A 117 -9.42 14.63 -2.75
CA GLU A 117 -9.23 15.39 -1.50
C GLU A 117 -9.83 14.62 -0.31
N GLY A 118 -9.21 14.77 0.87
CA GLY A 118 -9.71 14.21 2.13
C GLY A 118 -9.24 12.79 2.42
N ASN A 119 -9.90 12.17 3.41
CA ASN A 119 -9.66 10.79 3.79
C ASN A 119 -10.50 9.86 2.91
N ALA A 120 -9.91 8.78 2.39
CA ALA A 120 -10.62 7.85 1.52
C ALA A 120 -10.09 6.42 1.58
N ILE A 121 -10.98 5.47 1.31
CA ILE A 121 -10.63 4.09 1.00
C ILE A 121 -11.04 3.81 -0.43
N TYR A 122 -10.10 3.29 -1.22
CA TYR A 122 -10.37 2.91 -2.60
C TYR A 122 -11.04 1.54 -2.64
N VAL A 123 -12.21 1.49 -3.25
CA VAL A 123 -13.04 0.28 -3.30
C VAL A 123 -13.37 -0.14 -4.73
N SER A 124 -13.65 -1.41 -4.91
CA SER A 124 -14.32 -1.95 -6.09
C SER A 124 -15.49 -2.81 -5.65
N THR A 125 -16.34 -3.23 -6.59
CA THR A 125 -17.52 -4.02 -6.28
C THR A 125 -17.34 -5.49 -6.67
N LEU A 126 -17.99 -6.39 -5.94
CA LEU A 126 -18.04 -7.81 -6.28
C LEU A 126 -18.63 -8.01 -7.68
N THR A 127 -19.65 -7.26 -8.03
CA THR A 127 -20.31 -7.30 -9.35
C THR A 127 -19.33 -6.99 -10.50
N LYS A 128 -18.42 -6.03 -10.32
CA LYS A 128 -17.38 -5.72 -11.33
C LYS A 128 -16.24 -6.75 -11.35
N ASN A 129 -16.16 -7.62 -10.35
CA ASN A 129 -15.10 -8.60 -10.19
C ASN A 129 -15.64 -10.02 -10.00
N PRO A 130 -16.44 -10.55 -10.93
CA PRO A 130 -17.17 -11.83 -10.76
C PRO A 130 -16.22 -13.04 -10.62
N ASN A 131 -14.99 -12.91 -11.09
CA ASN A 131 -13.95 -13.96 -11.00
C ASN A 131 -13.04 -13.81 -9.79
N MET A 132 -13.39 -12.96 -8.81
CA MET A 132 -12.60 -12.77 -7.61
C MET A 132 -12.49 -14.09 -6.84
N ARG A 133 -11.26 -14.55 -6.66
CA ARG A 133 -10.96 -15.67 -5.77
C ARG A 133 -10.81 -15.13 -4.35
N ASN A 134 -11.40 -15.85 -3.40
CA ASN A 134 -11.23 -15.56 -1.97
C ASN A 134 -11.78 -14.17 -1.54
N ALA A 135 -13.00 -13.85 -1.97
CA ALA A 135 -13.70 -12.62 -1.57
C ALA A 135 -13.74 -12.44 -0.04
N ALA A 136 -13.94 -13.54 0.71
CA ALA A 136 -13.97 -13.52 2.17
C ALA A 136 -12.63 -13.14 2.84
N ALA A 137 -11.53 -13.02 2.10
CA ALA A 137 -10.24 -12.55 2.64
C ALA A 137 -10.03 -11.03 2.47
N LYS A 138 -11.02 -10.31 1.94
CA LYS A 138 -10.98 -8.85 1.75
C LYS A 138 -11.63 -8.12 2.92
N SER A 139 -11.30 -6.84 3.05
CA SER A 139 -12.05 -5.92 3.91
C SER A 139 -13.15 -5.25 3.09
N TYR A 140 -14.27 -4.97 3.74
CA TYR A 140 -15.47 -4.39 3.11
C TYR A 140 -15.85 -3.09 3.81
N THR A 141 -16.32 -2.11 3.03
CA THR A 141 -16.84 -0.85 3.58
C THR A 141 -18.36 -0.86 3.66
N ILE A 142 -18.89 -0.34 4.77
CA ILE A 142 -20.30 0.01 4.91
C ILE A 142 -20.39 1.53 4.78
N THR A 143 -21.15 2.00 3.80
CA THR A 143 -21.30 3.43 3.50
C THR A 143 -22.76 3.85 3.58
N ASN A 144 -22.99 5.14 3.78
CA ASN A 144 -24.31 5.75 3.58
C ASN A 144 -24.54 6.13 2.10
N ASP A 145 -25.69 6.70 1.78
CA ASP A 145 -26.08 7.11 0.41
C ASP A 145 -25.16 8.19 -0.20
N GLN A 146 -24.37 8.88 0.62
CA GLN A 146 -23.39 9.89 0.20
C GLN A 146 -21.98 9.31 0.05
N ASN A 147 -21.83 7.96 0.09
CA ASN A 147 -20.54 7.24 0.09
C ASN A 147 -19.62 7.57 1.27
N ILE A 148 -20.17 8.10 2.36
CA ILE A 148 -19.41 8.28 3.60
C ILE A 148 -19.31 6.93 4.31
N ILE A 149 -18.08 6.56 4.68
CA ILE A 149 -17.79 5.29 5.33
C ILE A 149 -18.28 5.35 6.79
N ASN A 150 -19.17 4.44 7.14
CA ASN A 150 -19.65 4.26 8.52
C ASN A 150 -18.88 3.17 9.24
N ASN A 151 -18.37 2.15 8.49
CA ASN A 151 -17.60 1.05 9.09
C ASN A 151 -16.73 0.36 8.02
N VAL A 152 -15.67 -0.29 8.50
CA VAL A 152 -14.83 -1.19 7.70
C VAL A 152 -14.74 -2.53 8.43
N VAL A 153 -15.10 -3.61 7.75
CA VAL A 153 -15.14 -4.95 8.34
C VAL A 153 -14.15 -5.85 7.63
N GLU A 154 -13.20 -6.43 8.38
CA GLU A 154 -12.16 -7.29 7.82
C GLU A 154 -12.67 -8.73 7.69
N LYS A 155 -12.38 -9.35 6.54
CA LYS A 155 -12.62 -10.78 6.25
C LYS A 155 -14.08 -11.23 6.41
N GLN A 156 -15.01 -10.32 6.24
CA GLN A 156 -16.45 -10.63 6.28
C GLN A 156 -17.16 -9.84 5.18
N ILE A 157 -17.90 -10.53 4.34
CA ILE A 157 -18.68 -9.92 3.25
C ILE A 157 -19.93 -9.29 3.87
N VAL A 158 -19.91 -7.98 4.04
CA VAL A 158 -21.03 -7.19 4.63
C VAL A 158 -21.62 -6.19 3.64
N SER A 159 -21.04 -6.07 2.45
CA SER A 159 -21.48 -5.16 1.38
C SER A 159 -20.94 -5.63 0.03
N GLU A 160 -21.31 -4.96 -1.05
CA GLU A 160 -20.72 -5.11 -2.38
C GLU A 160 -19.31 -4.51 -2.49
N ASN A 161 -18.96 -3.54 -1.62
CA ASN A 161 -17.76 -2.72 -1.74
C ASN A 161 -16.59 -3.31 -0.95
N PHE A 162 -15.60 -3.87 -1.65
CA PHE A 162 -14.37 -4.37 -1.02
C PHE A 162 -13.20 -3.40 -1.22
N CYS A 163 -12.31 -3.35 -0.23
CA CYS A 163 -11.11 -2.51 -0.26
C CYS A 163 -10.10 -3.04 -1.29
N CYS A 164 -9.66 -2.14 -2.18
CA CYS A 164 -8.68 -2.45 -3.24
C CYS A 164 -7.23 -2.36 -2.78
N GLY A 165 -6.96 -2.02 -1.51
CA GLY A 165 -5.60 -1.79 -1.01
C GLY A 165 -5.06 -0.40 -1.34
N GLY A 166 -5.95 0.58 -1.40
CA GLY A 166 -5.63 2.00 -1.46
C GLY A 166 -6.31 2.74 -0.32
N TYR A 167 -5.55 3.56 0.42
CA TYR A 167 -6.01 4.32 1.57
C TYR A 167 -5.40 5.70 1.52
N GLN A 168 -6.20 6.74 1.63
CA GLN A 168 -5.74 8.12 1.58
C GLN A 168 -6.03 8.84 2.89
N PHE A 169 -5.08 9.64 3.31
CA PHE A 169 -5.15 10.43 4.53
C PHE A 169 -4.91 11.91 4.19
N SER A 170 -5.76 12.78 4.69
CA SER A 170 -5.67 14.22 4.47
C SER A 170 -4.49 14.86 5.17
N ARG A 171 -4.05 14.30 6.30
CA ARG A 171 -2.86 14.75 7.04
C ARG A 171 -2.08 13.57 7.60
N ALA A 172 -0.76 13.61 7.45
CA ALA A 172 0.11 12.57 7.99
C ALA A 172 0.04 12.47 9.52
N MET A 173 -0.12 13.60 10.22
CA MET A 173 -0.23 13.61 11.68
C MET A 173 -1.44 12.81 12.17
N ASP A 174 -2.59 12.91 11.50
CA ASP A 174 -3.80 12.18 11.95
C ASP A 174 -3.59 10.67 11.94
N PHE A 175 -2.89 10.17 10.94
CA PHE A 175 -2.50 8.75 10.89
C PHE A 175 -1.48 8.40 11.96
N MET A 176 -0.46 9.25 12.16
CA MET A 176 0.61 8.99 13.12
C MET A 176 0.10 9.00 14.55
N ASP A 177 -0.75 9.97 14.90
CA ASP A 177 -1.37 10.08 16.22
C ASP A 177 -2.27 8.86 16.49
N ALA A 178 -3.13 8.48 15.53
CA ALA A 178 -3.97 7.29 15.65
C ALA A 178 -3.16 6.00 15.79
N TYR A 179 -2.01 5.90 15.11
CA TYR A 179 -1.11 4.75 15.26
C TYR A 179 -0.43 4.75 16.64
N ASP A 180 0.01 5.91 17.13
CA ASP A 180 0.62 6.04 18.44
C ASP A 180 -0.35 5.66 19.58
N ASP A 181 -1.66 5.91 19.39
CA ASP A 181 -2.70 5.53 20.36
C ASP A 181 -2.98 4.02 20.44
N ILE A 182 -2.67 3.26 19.38
CA ILE A 182 -3.03 1.82 19.28
C ILE A 182 -1.83 0.86 19.28
N LYS A 183 -0.59 1.37 19.24
CA LYS A 183 0.63 0.53 19.11
C LYS A 183 1.04 -0.20 20.40
N ASP A 184 0.51 0.19 21.55
CA ASP A 184 0.69 -0.42 22.86
C ASP A 184 -0.34 -1.54 23.06
#